data_3e3b8b22ee975306e4104d92100ff9d3
#
_entry.id   3e3b8b22ee975306e4104d92100ff9d3
#
_cell.length_a   1.000
_cell.length_b   1.000
_cell.length_c   1.000
_cell.angle_alpha   90.00
_cell.angle_beta   90.00
_cell.angle_gamma   90.00
#
_symmetry.space_group_name_H-M   'P 1'
#
loop_
_entity.id
_entity.type
_entity.pdbx_description
1 polymer ?
#
loop_
_entity_poly.entity_id
_entity_poly.type
_entity_poly.pdbx_seq_one_letter_code
_entity_poly.pdbx_strand_id
1 'polypeptide(L)'
;AASGEAISVDAPAALKARIKAPEVRHLEGSTESHGIGPLLKALRPHQWLKNLLIFIPMLLAHDFSGSAVLAAIAAFVSFSLVASSVYVLNDLVDLSADRAHPRKRLRPFASGALPLSVGLWLAPGLLIAGTVIGAFAGSLFLLVLLFYYLCTLAYSLGLKRITVIDICMLAGLYTLRVIAGAAATMNAPSVWLLGFSIFFFLALAAVKRQAELVDLVVRGDEKAEGRGYLPDDLPLITMMALASGYVAVLVAGLYLTSDTVAQLYSFPPALWGICAVLVYWVSRIVMLTHRRRMHDDPIVFAVTDKVSLFCGVVIVGLVVLAARFSMGAS
;
A
#
# COMPACT_ATOMS: atom_id res chain seq x y z
N ALA A 1 -21.06 -9.33 47.47
CA ALA A 1 -22.08 -8.32 47.31
C ALA A 1 -22.48 -8.31 45.85
N ALA A 2 -23.71 -8.75 45.53
CA ALA A 2 -24.25 -8.65 44.21
C ALA A 2 -24.47 -7.16 43.88
N SER A 3 -23.89 -6.68 42.78
CA SER A 3 -24.22 -5.40 42.22
C SER A 3 -25.72 -5.39 41.87
N GLY A 4 -26.47 -4.40 42.39
CA GLY A 4 -27.93 -4.33 42.23
C GLY A 4 -28.41 -4.06 40.80
N GLU A 5 -27.51 -3.88 39.82
CA GLU A 5 -27.83 -3.54 38.45
C GLU A 5 -27.23 -4.59 37.48
N ALA A 6 -28.06 -5.27 36.73
CA ALA A 6 -27.63 -6.20 35.70
C ALA A 6 -27.83 -5.58 34.31
N ILE A 7 -26.78 -5.54 33.52
CA ILE A 7 -26.80 -5.05 32.13
C ILE A 7 -26.79 -6.26 31.19
N SER A 8 -27.80 -6.41 30.35
CA SER A 8 -27.84 -7.42 29.30
C SER A 8 -27.69 -6.74 27.93
N VAL A 9 -26.72 -7.21 27.14
CA VAL A 9 -26.46 -6.71 25.78
C VAL A 9 -26.79 -7.84 24.81
N ASP A 10 -27.68 -7.60 23.85
CA ASP A 10 -28.08 -8.52 22.78
C ASP A 10 -28.40 -9.97 23.24
N ALA A 11 -28.89 -10.12 24.44
CA ALA A 11 -29.20 -11.44 24.97
C ALA A 11 -30.41 -12.06 24.25
N PRO A 12 -30.37 -13.33 23.81
CA PRO A 12 -31.52 -14.05 23.29
C PRO A 12 -32.72 -13.98 24.24
N ALA A 13 -33.95 -13.93 23.70
CA ALA A 13 -35.16 -13.80 24.48
C ALA A 13 -35.27 -14.86 25.61
N ALA A 14 -34.83 -16.09 25.35
CA ALA A 14 -34.78 -17.15 26.32
C ALA A 14 -33.81 -16.89 27.50
N LEU A 15 -32.74 -16.13 27.26
CA LEU A 15 -31.81 -15.75 28.32
C LEU A 15 -32.31 -14.55 29.10
N LYS A 16 -32.94 -13.57 28.41
CA LYS A 16 -33.58 -12.39 29.03
C LYS A 16 -34.65 -12.84 30.06
N ALA A 17 -35.44 -13.87 29.74
CA ALA A 17 -36.46 -14.41 30.61
C ALA A 17 -35.90 -15.15 31.87
N ARG A 18 -34.62 -15.51 31.87
CA ARG A 18 -33.96 -16.22 32.99
C ARG A 18 -33.23 -15.29 33.97
N ILE A 19 -33.04 -14.04 33.64
CA ILE A 19 -32.33 -13.08 34.48
C ILE A 19 -33.30 -12.58 35.55
N LYS A 20 -33.08 -13.04 36.79
CA LYS A 20 -33.84 -12.64 37.97
C LYS A 20 -33.13 -11.49 38.74
N ALA A 21 -32.82 -10.39 38.09
CA ALA A 21 -32.28 -9.24 38.78
C ALA A 21 -33.37 -8.15 38.95
N PRO A 22 -33.37 -7.41 40.08
CA PRO A 22 -34.40 -6.39 40.35
C PRO A 22 -34.41 -5.23 39.36
N GLU A 23 -33.29 -4.91 38.75
CA GLU A 23 -33.21 -3.98 37.63
C GLU A 23 -32.33 -4.56 36.52
N VAL A 24 -32.92 -4.84 35.36
CA VAL A 24 -32.21 -5.28 34.16
C VAL A 24 -32.30 -4.16 33.12
N ARG A 25 -31.21 -3.47 32.86
CA ARG A 25 -31.09 -2.54 31.75
C ARG A 25 -30.78 -3.33 30.48
N HIS A 26 -31.75 -3.50 29.62
CA HIS A 26 -31.56 -4.10 28.32
C HIS A 26 -30.95 -3.06 27.37
N LEU A 27 -29.71 -3.22 27.02
CA LEU A 27 -29.10 -2.49 25.91
C LEU A 27 -29.31 -3.36 24.67
N GLU A 28 -30.18 -2.90 23.79
CA GLU A 28 -30.17 -3.41 22.42
C GLU A 28 -28.89 -2.87 21.81
N GLY A 29 -27.95 -3.79 21.51
CA GLY A 29 -26.83 -3.48 20.64
C GLY A 29 -27.44 -2.95 19.36
N SER A 30 -26.93 -1.86 18.83
CA SER A 30 -27.34 -1.38 17.54
C SER A 30 -27.23 -2.57 16.58
N THR A 31 -28.36 -3.16 16.19
CA THR A 31 -28.49 -3.99 15.01
C THR A 31 -28.31 -3.04 13.83
N GLU A 32 -27.09 -2.45 13.75
CA GLU A 32 -26.67 -1.81 12.54
C GLU A 32 -26.70 -2.92 11.49
N SER A 33 -27.62 -2.74 10.55
CA SER A 33 -27.78 -3.59 9.39
C SER A 33 -26.41 -4.03 8.92
N HIS A 34 -26.22 -5.33 8.74
CA HIS A 34 -25.06 -5.91 8.07
C HIS A 34 -25.05 -5.44 6.61
N GLY A 35 -24.88 -4.13 6.43
CA GLY A 35 -24.85 -3.46 5.14
C GLY A 35 -23.52 -3.77 4.43
N ILE A 36 -23.53 -3.62 3.11
CA ILE A 36 -22.33 -3.76 2.24
C ILE A 36 -21.20 -2.77 2.67
N GLY A 37 -21.55 -1.66 3.32
CA GLY A 37 -20.59 -0.62 3.73
C GLY A 37 -19.45 -1.10 4.64
N PRO A 38 -19.70 -1.78 5.78
CA PRO A 38 -18.66 -2.35 6.62
C PRO A 38 -17.79 -3.39 5.90
N LEU A 39 -18.38 -4.20 5.01
CA LEU A 39 -17.66 -5.17 4.19
C LEU A 39 -16.68 -4.47 3.24
N LEU A 40 -17.13 -3.45 2.52
CA LEU A 40 -16.25 -2.65 1.64
C LEU A 40 -15.13 -1.96 2.43
N LYS A 41 -15.41 -1.46 3.64
CA LYS A 41 -14.36 -0.89 4.51
C LYS A 41 -13.33 -1.93 4.92
N ALA A 42 -13.73 -3.18 5.16
CA ALA A 42 -12.80 -4.27 5.50
C ALA A 42 -11.88 -4.64 4.33
N LEU A 43 -12.35 -4.59 3.09
CA LEU A 43 -11.56 -4.85 1.88
C LEU A 43 -10.50 -3.75 1.62
N ARG A 44 -10.67 -2.55 2.16
CA ARG A 44 -9.78 -1.38 2.00
C ARG A 44 -9.49 -1.02 0.54
N PRO A 45 -10.49 -0.71 -0.31
CA PRO A 45 -10.28 -0.42 -1.74
C PRO A 45 -9.29 0.73 -1.99
N HIS A 46 -9.20 1.72 -1.08
CA HIS A 46 -8.21 2.80 -1.17
C HIS A 46 -6.77 2.29 -1.19
N GLN A 47 -6.49 1.09 -0.66
CA GLN A 47 -5.16 0.46 -0.71
C GLN A 47 -4.88 -0.20 -2.08
N TRP A 48 -5.90 -0.44 -2.90
CA TRP A 48 -5.75 -1.01 -4.25
C TRP A 48 -5.02 -0.04 -5.21
N LEU A 49 -5.01 1.26 -4.90
CA LEU A 49 -4.22 2.26 -5.66
C LEU A 49 -2.75 1.85 -5.79
N LYS A 50 -2.19 1.17 -4.79
CA LYS A 50 -0.81 0.66 -4.83
C LYS A 50 -0.61 -0.43 -5.89
N ASN A 51 -1.66 -1.16 -6.20
CA ASN A 51 -1.61 -2.24 -7.17
C ASN A 51 -1.65 -1.72 -8.62
N LEU A 52 -1.88 -0.40 -8.85
CA LEU A 52 -1.69 0.23 -10.16
C LEU A 52 -0.25 0.10 -10.67
N LEU A 53 0.72 -0.14 -9.78
CA LEU A 53 2.10 -0.44 -10.14
C LEU A 53 2.24 -1.68 -11.03
N ILE A 54 1.25 -2.58 -11.02
CA ILE A 54 1.18 -3.77 -11.90
C ILE A 54 1.13 -3.39 -13.38
N PHE A 55 0.57 -2.21 -13.71
CA PHE A 55 0.47 -1.75 -15.09
C PHE A 55 1.79 -1.15 -15.64
N ILE A 56 2.75 -0.80 -14.77
CA ILE A 56 3.98 -0.11 -15.17
C ILE A 56 4.77 -0.87 -16.25
N PRO A 57 5.06 -2.20 -16.14
CA PRO A 57 5.83 -2.90 -17.16
C PRO A 57 5.17 -2.85 -18.54
N MET A 58 3.85 -3.06 -18.62
CA MET A 58 3.07 -2.98 -19.85
C MET A 58 3.15 -1.56 -20.47
N LEU A 59 2.98 -0.52 -19.64
CA LEU A 59 3.02 0.86 -20.08
C LEU A 59 4.41 1.24 -20.63
N LEU A 60 5.49 0.83 -19.95
CA LEU A 60 6.86 1.12 -20.37
C LEU A 60 7.30 0.30 -21.59
N ALA A 61 6.74 -0.90 -21.76
CA ALA A 61 6.95 -1.71 -22.95
C ALA A 61 6.11 -1.23 -24.16
N HIS A 62 5.22 -0.25 -23.97
CA HIS A 62 4.24 0.20 -24.99
C HIS A 62 3.40 -0.97 -25.55
N ASP A 63 3.18 -2.03 -24.74
CA ASP A 63 2.41 -3.20 -25.13
C ASP A 63 0.93 -3.03 -24.74
N PHE A 64 0.14 -2.51 -25.66
CA PHE A 64 -1.31 -2.32 -25.50
C PHE A 64 -2.12 -3.39 -26.21
N SER A 65 -1.54 -4.59 -26.45
CA SER A 65 -2.26 -5.74 -26.99
C SER A 65 -3.41 -6.12 -26.06
N GLY A 66 -4.52 -6.60 -26.63
CA GLY A 66 -5.69 -7.00 -25.83
C GLY A 66 -5.37 -8.07 -24.79
N SER A 67 -4.44 -8.99 -25.10
CA SER A 67 -3.96 -10.03 -24.18
C SER A 67 -3.19 -9.43 -23.00
N ALA A 68 -2.26 -8.50 -23.24
CA ALA A 68 -1.49 -7.85 -22.18
C ALA A 68 -2.39 -7.01 -21.25
N VAL A 69 -3.33 -6.26 -21.82
CA VAL A 69 -4.29 -5.46 -21.05
C VAL A 69 -5.18 -6.35 -20.18
N LEU A 70 -5.74 -7.44 -20.73
CA LEU A 70 -6.58 -8.38 -19.96
C LEU A 70 -5.78 -9.07 -18.86
N ALA A 71 -4.53 -9.49 -19.14
CA ALA A 71 -3.65 -10.09 -18.15
C ALA A 71 -3.30 -9.11 -17.02
N ALA A 72 -2.99 -7.85 -17.36
CA ALA A 72 -2.73 -6.80 -16.36
C ALA A 72 -3.95 -6.52 -15.48
N ILE A 73 -5.15 -6.47 -16.05
CA ILE A 73 -6.41 -6.29 -15.30
C ILE A 73 -6.65 -7.49 -14.39
N ALA A 74 -6.52 -8.72 -14.90
CA ALA A 74 -6.67 -9.94 -14.10
C ALA A 74 -5.65 -9.96 -12.93
N ALA A 75 -4.39 -9.61 -13.21
CA ALA A 75 -3.36 -9.48 -12.18
C ALA A 75 -3.68 -8.41 -11.14
N PHE A 76 -4.18 -7.24 -11.55
CA PHE A 76 -4.58 -6.17 -10.65
C PHE A 76 -5.72 -6.61 -9.71
N VAL A 77 -6.76 -7.23 -10.25
CA VAL A 77 -7.90 -7.72 -9.46
C VAL A 77 -7.46 -8.83 -8.52
N SER A 78 -6.72 -9.82 -9.03
CA SER A 78 -6.15 -10.92 -8.25
C SER A 78 -5.32 -10.41 -7.07
N PHE A 79 -4.37 -9.53 -7.35
CA PHE A 79 -3.48 -8.95 -6.35
C PHE A 79 -4.24 -8.14 -5.29
N SER A 80 -5.29 -7.41 -5.71
CA SER A 80 -6.13 -6.62 -4.82
C SER A 80 -6.94 -7.49 -3.88
N LEU A 81 -7.48 -8.60 -4.35
CA LEU A 81 -8.20 -9.57 -3.51
C LEU A 81 -7.27 -10.25 -2.52
N VAL A 82 -6.09 -10.71 -2.96
CA VAL A 82 -5.09 -11.32 -2.08
C VAL A 82 -4.59 -10.33 -1.03
N ALA A 83 -4.32 -9.09 -1.40
CA ALA A 83 -3.96 -8.05 -0.43
C ALA A 83 -5.07 -7.78 0.58
N SER A 84 -6.33 -7.75 0.13
CA SER A 84 -7.50 -7.59 1.02
C SER A 84 -7.66 -8.77 1.97
N SER A 85 -7.40 -10.01 1.52
CA SER A 85 -7.34 -11.20 2.38
C SER A 85 -6.38 -11.00 3.55
N VAL A 86 -5.17 -10.51 3.28
CA VAL A 86 -4.16 -10.25 4.32
C VAL A 86 -4.61 -9.12 5.25
N TYR A 87 -5.26 -8.06 4.75
CA TYR A 87 -5.79 -7.00 5.61
C TYR A 87 -6.88 -7.51 6.56
N VAL A 88 -7.79 -8.35 6.07
CA VAL A 88 -8.81 -8.99 6.92
C VAL A 88 -8.15 -9.88 7.98
N LEU A 89 -7.17 -10.69 7.58
CA LEU A 89 -6.43 -11.55 8.51
C LEU A 89 -5.72 -10.71 9.60
N ASN A 90 -5.05 -9.62 9.21
CA ASN A 90 -4.39 -8.72 10.15
C ASN A 90 -5.37 -8.07 11.13
N ASP A 91 -6.56 -7.63 10.66
CA ASP A 91 -7.57 -7.04 11.52
C ASP A 91 -8.13 -8.06 12.54
N LEU A 92 -8.16 -9.36 12.18
CA LEU A 92 -8.54 -10.43 13.11
C LEU A 92 -7.45 -10.74 14.13
N VAL A 93 -6.18 -10.80 13.70
CA VAL A 93 -5.03 -11.09 14.57
C VAL A 93 -4.76 -9.94 15.54
N ASP A 94 -4.84 -8.70 15.07
CA ASP A 94 -4.55 -7.50 15.86
C ASP A 94 -5.80 -6.97 16.62
N LEU A 95 -6.88 -7.73 16.73
CA LEU A 95 -8.19 -7.28 17.23
C LEU A 95 -8.14 -6.60 18.61
N SER A 96 -7.40 -7.16 19.56
CA SER A 96 -7.26 -6.59 20.90
C SER A 96 -6.51 -5.26 20.90
N ALA A 97 -5.44 -5.18 20.13
CA ALA A 97 -4.65 -3.96 19.95
C ALA A 97 -5.45 -2.87 19.20
N ASP A 98 -6.20 -3.27 18.17
CA ASP A 98 -7.04 -2.34 17.41
C ASP A 98 -8.17 -1.75 18.26
N ARG A 99 -8.77 -2.50 19.16
CA ARG A 99 -9.80 -2.02 20.11
C ARG A 99 -9.24 -1.00 21.10
N ALA A 100 -8.00 -1.17 21.54
CA ALA A 100 -7.32 -0.24 22.45
C ALA A 100 -6.87 1.06 21.75
N HIS A 101 -6.69 1.05 20.43
CA HIS A 101 -6.13 2.19 19.69
C HIS A 101 -7.20 3.24 19.33
N PRO A 102 -6.95 4.57 19.54
CA PRO A 102 -7.95 5.63 19.33
C PRO A 102 -8.61 5.66 17.95
N ARG A 103 -7.85 5.43 16.89
CA ARG A 103 -8.36 5.45 15.49
C ARG A 103 -8.75 4.07 14.99
N LYS A 104 -7.96 3.03 15.30
CA LYS A 104 -8.15 1.67 14.76
C LYS A 104 -9.37 0.97 15.35
N ARG A 105 -9.86 1.38 16.54
CA ARG A 105 -11.12 0.88 17.13
C ARG A 105 -12.34 1.07 16.24
N LEU A 106 -12.25 1.98 15.23
CA LEU A 106 -13.31 2.23 14.25
C LEU A 106 -13.27 1.25 13.06
N ARG A 107 -12.29 0.32 13.01
CA ARG A 107 -12.25 -0.72 11.98
C ARG A 107 -13.43 -1.68 12.14
N PRO A 108 -13.95 -2.25 11.02
CA PRO A 108 -15.19 -3.02 11.05
C PRO A 108 -15.22 -4.17 12.05
N PHE A 109 -14.12 -4.92 12.22
CA PHE A 109 -14.05 -6.02 13.19
C PHE A 109 -13.80 -5.52 14.61
N ALA A 110 -13.00 -4.48 14.79
CA ALA A 110 -12.71 -3.92 16.11
C ALA A 110 -13.92 -3.23 16.72
N SER A 111 -14.71 -2.52 15.92
CA SER A 111 -15.94 -1.83 16.33
C SER A 111 -17.14 -2.77 16.52
N GLY A 112 -17.06 -4.02 16.02
CA GLY A 112 -18.19 -4.94 16.02
C GLY A 112 -19.18 -4.74 14.86
N ALA A 113 -18.92 -3.81 13.91
CA ALA A 113 -19.76 -3.61 12.74
C ALA A 113 -19.78 -4.82 11.78
N LEU A 114 -18.76 -5.70 11.86
CA LEU A 114 -18.73 -7.00 11.20
C LEU A 114 -18.47 -8.09 12.24
N PRO A 115 -19.24 -9.18 12.21
CA PRO A 115 -19.00 -10.38 13.03
C PRO A 115 -17.63 -11.01 12.68
N LEU A 116 -16.92 -11.53 13.67
CA LEU A 116 -15.62 -12.19 13.47
C LEU A 116 -15.74 -13.43 12.55
N SER A 117 -16.88 -14.12 12.61
CA SER A 117 -17.18 -15.25 11.73
C SER A 117 -17.15 -14.87 10.24
N VAL A 118 -17.61 -13.68 9.89
CA VAL A 118 -17.51 -13.17 8.51
C VAL A 118 -16.04 -13.03 8.10
N GLY A 119 -15.18 -12.49 8.96
CA GLY A 119 -13.75 -12.36 8.68
C GLY A 119 -13.04 -13.71 8.47
N LEU A 120 -13.40 -14.74 9.26
CA LEU A 120 -12.84 -16.09 9.15
C LEU A 120 -13.12 -16.75 7.78
N TRP A 121 -14.26 -16.46 7.15
CA TRP A 121 -14.60 -16.97 5.81
C TRP A 121 -14.17 -16.01 4.70
N LEU A 122 -14.20 -14.71 4.97
CA LEU A 122 -13.85 -13.68 4.00
C LEU A 122 -12.37 -13.74 3.61
N ALA A 123 -11.46 -13.90 4.58
CA ALA A 123 -10.03 -13.95 4.30
C ALA A 123 -9.64 -15.11 3.36
N PRO A 124 -9.98 -16.38 3.65
CA PRO A 124 -9.68 -17.47 2.73
C PRO A 124 -10.48 -17.38 1.42
N GLY A 125 -11.72 -16.90 1.45
CA GLY A 125 -12.52 -16.69 0.25
C GLY A 125 -11.87 -15.70 -0.73
N LEU A 126 -11.36 -14.59 -0.23
CA LEU A 126 -10.64 -13.59 -1.03
C LEU A 126 -9.31 -14.16 -1.57
N LEU A 127 -8.59 -14.95 -0.78
CA LEU A 127 -7.36 -15.60 -1.20
C LEU A 127 -7.63 -16.58 -2.35
N ILE A 128 -8.63 -17.43 -2.21
CA ILE A 128 -9.02 -18.40 -3.25
C ILE A 128 -9.48 -17.66 -4.52
N ALA A 129 -10.39 -16.69 -4.40
CA ALA A 129 -10.88 -15.92 -5.53
C ALA A 129 -9.73 -15.18 -6.25
N GLY A 130 -8.84 -14.55 -5.50
CA GLY A 130 -7.65 -13.90 -6.05
C GLY A 130 -6.73 -14.87 -6.78
N THR A 131 -6.48 -16.06 -6.22
CA THR A 131 -5.65 -17.09 -6.84
C THR A 131 -6.28 -17.63 -8.13
N VAL A 132 -7.59 -17.90 -8.12
CA VAL A 132 -8.33 -18.37 -9.32
C VAL A 132 -8.28 -17.34 -10.44
N ILE A 133 -8.52 -16.06 -10.13
CA ILE A 133 -8.40 -14.98 -11.12
C ILE A 133 -6.94 -14.84 -11.58
N GLY A 134 -5.98 -14.96 -10.67
CA GLY A 134 -4.55 -14.92 -10.98
C GLY A 134 -4.08 -16.01 -11.95
N ALA A 135 -4.77 -17.15 -11.98
CA ALA A 135 -4.45 -18.24 -12.92
C ALA A 135 -4.62 -17.80 -14.39
N PHE A 136 -5.53 -16.86 -14.68
CA PHE A 136 -5.66 -16.28 -16.02
C PHE A 136 -4.48 -15.38 -16.43
N ALA A 137 -3.72 -14.86 -15.46
CA ALA A 137 -2.50 -14.07 -15.70
C ALA A 137 -1.24 -14.95 -15.85
N GLY A 138 -1.35 -16.27 -15.68
CA GLY A 138 -0.28 -17.24 -15.93
C GLY A 138 0.44 -17.74 -14.66
N SER A 139 1.20 -18.83 -14.85
CA SER A 139 1.89 -19.53 -13.75
C SER A 139 2.99 -18.71 -13.11
N LEU A 140 3.74 -17.92 -13.89
CA LEU A 140 4.79 -17.05 -13.37
C LEU A 140 4.20 -15.96 -12.46
N PHE A 141 3.06 -15.38 -12.87
CA PHE A 141 2.33 -14.43 -12.01
C PHE A 141 1.88 -15.08 -10.69
N LEU A 142 1.34 -16.31 -10.74
CA LEU A 142 0.94 -17.03 -9.52
C LEU A 142 2.11 -17.27 -8.56
N LEU A 143 3.29 -17.58 -9.08
CA LEU A 143 4.50 -17.75 -8.27
C LEU A 143 4.88 -16.43 -7.56
N VAL A 144 4.84 -15.31 -8.28
CA VAL A 144 5.10 -13.98 -7.70
C VAL A 144 4.02 -13.61 -6.68
N LEU A 145 2.75 -13.92 -6.95
CA LEU A 145 1.63 -13.68 -6.04
C LEU A 145 1.78 -14.48 -4.73
N LEU A 146 2.17 -15.76 -4.84
CA LEU A 146 2.46 -16.60 -3.68
C LEU A 146 3.62 -16.04 -2.86
N PHE A 147 4.70 -15.64 -3.52
CA PHE A 147 5.84 -15.04 -2.84
C PHE A 147 5.46 -13.73 -2.13
N TYR A 148 4.68 -12.86 -2.80
CA TYR A 148 4.11 -11.66 -2.19
C TYR A 148 3.26 -11.99 -0.95
N TYR A 149 2.40 -13.00 -1.04
CA TYR A 149 1.55 -13.41 0.09
C TYR A 149 2.39 -13.85 1.28
N LEU A 150 3.40 -14.70 1.06
CA LEU A 150 4.31 -15.16 2.11
C LEU A 150 5.12 -14.01 2.72
N CYS A 151 5.66 -13.11 1.89
CA CYS A 151 6.37 -11.91 2.36
C CYS A 151 5.47 -11.01 3.21
N THR A 152 4.21 -10.82 2.79
CA THR A 152 3.27 -9.98 3.53
C THR A 152 2.86 -10.61 4.86
N LEU A 153 2.69 -11.94 4.92
CA LEU A 153 2.47 -12.66 6.17
C LEU A 153 3.68 -12.55 7.11
N ALA A 154 4.89 -12.80 6.62
CA ALA A 154 6.12 -12.67 7.40
C ALA A 154 6.29 -11.24 7.95
N TYR A 155 6.01 -10.23 7.12
CA TYR A 155 5.98 -8.84 7.53
C TYR A 155 4.98 -8.60 8.68
N SER A 156 3.77 -9.09 8.53
CA SER A 156 2.69 -8.89 9.51
C SER A 156 2.96 -9.58 10.84
N LEU A 157 3.52 -10.80 10.80
CA LEU A 157 3.78 -11.61 11.97
C LEU A 157 4.98 -11.14 12.81
N GLY A 158 6.03 -10.60 12.17
CA GLY A 158 7.22 -10.25 12.94
C GLY A 158 8.16 -9.22 12.32
N LEU A 159 8.40 -9.26 11.01
CA LEU A 159 9.45 -8.44 10.37
C LEU A 159 9.18 -6.93 10.49
N LYS A 160 7.92 -6.50 10.63
CA LYS A 160 7.54 -5.11 10.89
C LYS A 160 8.11 -4.53 12.18
N ARG A 161 8.59 -5.39 13.11
CA ARG A 161 9.17 -4.99 14.40
C ARG A 161 10.67 -4.79 14.36
N ILE A 162 11.33 -5.22 13.29
CA ILE A 162 12.78 -5.14 13.15
C ILE A 162 13.12 -3.88 12.37
N THR A 163 13.89 -3.00 13.01
CA THR A 163 14.36 -1.72 12.43
C THR A 163 15.08 -1.96 11.11
N VAL A 164 14.92 -1.10 10.13
CA VAL A 164 15.45 -1.18 8.77
C VAL A 164 14.81 -2.30 7.93
N ILE A 165 14.70 -3.53 8.44
CA ILE A 165 14.03 -4.64 7.73
C ILE A 165 12.59 -4.28 7.39
N ASP A 166 11.88 -3.60 8.28
CA ASP A 166 10.55 -3.06 8.07
C ASP A 166 10.47 -2.17 6.80
N ILE A 167 11.40 -1.22 6.65
CA ILE A 167 11.46 -0.33 5.49
C ILE A 167 11.83 -1.10 4.22
N CYS A 168 12.83 -1.98 4.31
CA CYS A 168 13.24 -2.82 3.18
C CYS A 168 12.13 -3.75 2.70
N MET A 169 11.39 -4.36 3.63
CA MET A 169 10.24 -5.21 3.30
C MET A 169 9.13 -4.43 2.61
N LEU A 170 8.80 -3.22 3.10
CA LEU A 170 7.81 -2.38 2.43
C LEU A 170 8.24 -2.03 1.01
N ALA A 171 9.50 -1.63 0.81
CA ALA A 171 10.06 -1.35 -0.51
C ALA A 171 9.99 -2.58 -1.43
N GLY A 172 10.37 -3.75 -0.92
CA GLY A 172 10.26 -5.03 -1.62
C GLY A 172 8.84 -5.37 -2.02
N LEU A 173 7.87 -5.20 -1.11
CA LEU A 173 6.45 -5.43 -1.38
C LEU A 173 5.90 -4.49 -2.47
N TYR A 174 6.39 -3.26 -2.58
CA TYR A 174 6.05 -2.36 -3.70
C TYR A 174 6.70 -2.81 -5.00
N THR A 175 7.98 -3.16 -4.98
CA THR A 175 8.72 -3.68 -6.16
C THR A 175 8.11 -4.98 -6.67
N LEU A 176 7.65 -5.87 -5.78
CA LEU A 176 6.96 -7.10 -6.16
C LEU A 176 5.70 -6.86 -6.99
N ARG A 177 5.01 -5.71 -6.86
CA ARG A 177 3.88 -5.37 -7.72
C ARG A 177 4.33 -5.10 -9.16
N VAL A 178 5.46 -4.44 -9.33
CA VAL A 178 6.05 -4.21 -10.66
C VAL A 178 6.46 -5.56 -11.28
N ILE A 179 7.12 -6.42 -10.49
CA ILE A 179 7.51 -7.77 -10.95
C ILE A 179 6.28 -8.61 -11.28
N ALA A 180 5.20 -8.51 -10.49
CA ALA A 180 3.94 -9.21 -10.76
C ALA A 180 3.31 -8.75 -12.09
N GLY A 181 3.34 -7.46 -12.38
CA GLY A 181 2.88 -6.91 -13.66
C GLY A 181 3.70 -7.43 -14.83
N ALA A 182 5.02 -7.46 -14.69
CA ALA A 182 5.93 -8.01 -15.68
C ALA A 182 5.66 -9.51 -15.94
N ALA A 183 5.46 -10.28 -14.87
CA ALA A 183 5.14 -11.71 -14.96
C ALA A 183 3.78 -11.98 -15.63
N ALA A 184 2.77 -11.12 -15.35
CA ALA A 184 1.43 -11.26 -15.93
C ALA A 184 1.40 -10.92 -17.42
N THR A 185 2.10 -9.85 -17.83
CA THR A 185 2.07 -9.35 -19.20
C THR A 185 3.21 -9.91 -20.06
N MET A 186 4.07 -10.78 -19.49
CA MET A 186 5.27 -11.33 -20.12
C MET A 186 6.25 -10.26 -20.65
N ASN A 187 6.13 -9.03 -20.15
CA ASN A 187 7.04 -7.93 -20.45
C ASN A 187 8.16 -7.89 -19.40
N ALA A 188 9.33 -8.45 -19.75
CA ALA A 188 10.46 -8.53 -18.83
C ALA A 188 10.87 -7.13 -18.36
N PRO A 189 10.95 -6.89 -17.03
CA PRO A 189 11.33 -5.58 -16.51
C PRO A 189 12.82 -5.36 -16.77
N SER A 190 13.17 -4.15 -17.22
CA SER A 190 14.57 -3.81 -17.37
C SER A 190 15.27 -3.75 -16.00
N VAL A 191 16.58 -3.99 -15.97
CA VAL A 191 17.40 -3.87 -14.76
C VAL A 191 17.29 -2.46 -14.17
N TRP A 192 17.18 -1.45 -15.05
CA TRP A 192 17.00 -0.05 -14.66
C TRP A 192 15.67 0.21 -13.96
N LEU A 193 14.58 -0.38 -14.47
CA LEU A 193 13.26 -0.27 -13.83
C LEU A 193 13.27 -0.92 -12.44
N LEU A 194 13.89 -2.08 -12.30
CA LEU A 194 14.01 -2.75 -11.00
C LEU A 194 14.87 -1.96 -10.03
N GLY A 195 16.02 -1.46 -10.48
CA GLY A 195 16.91 -0.62 -9.68
C GLY A 195 16.21 0.67 -9.24
N PHE A 196 15.57 1.38 -10.15
CA PHE A 196 14.75 2.55 -9.84
C PHE A 196 13.67 2.21 -8.81
N SER A 197 12.90 1.14 -9.04
CA SER A 197 11.80 0.74 -8.17
C SER A 197 12.27 0.45 -6.75
N ILE A 198 13.37 -0.29 -6.58
CA ILE A 198 13.91 -0.62 -5.26
C ILE A 198 14.24 0.66 -4.48
N PHE A 199 15.02 1.57 -5.07
CA PHE A 199 15.45 2.79 -4.37
C PHE A 199 14.30 3.80 -4.20
N PHE A 200 13.44 3.93 -5.19
CA PHE A 200 12.29 4.82 -5.10
C PHE A 200 11.29 4.37 -4.02
N PHE A 201 10.97 3.07 -3.98
CA PHE A 201 10.07 2.56 -2.95
C PHE A 201 10.75 2.48 -1.57
N LEU A 202 12.08 2.34 -1.51
CA LEU A 202 12.82 2.47 -0.26
C LEU A 202 12.68 3.90 0.29
N ALA A 203 12.80 4.92 -0.57
CA ALA A 203 12.56 6.31 -0.20
C ALA A 203 11.15 6.51 0.33
N LEU A 204 10.12 6.02 -0.38
CA LEU A 204 8.73 6.15 0.06
C LEU A 204 8.44 5.40 1.37
N ALA A 205 9.01 4.20 1.55
CA ALA A 205 8.89 3.46 2.80
C ALA A 205 9.55 4.19 3.97
N ALA A 206 10.72 4.81 3.74
CA ALA A 206 11.40 5.64 4.73
C ALA A 206 10.58 6.91 5.04
N VAL A 207 10.01 7.59 4.05
CA VAL A 207 9.10 8.74 4.23
C VAL A 207 7.89 8.35 5.08
N LYS A 208 7.29 7.19 4.85
CA LYS A 208 6.20 6.68 5.68
C LYS A 208 6.63 6.52 7.14
N ARG A 209 7.83 6.00 7.35
CA ARG A 209 8.39 5.81 8.69
C ARG A 209 8.75 7.16 9.33
N GLN A 210 9.28 8.10 8.54
CA GLN A 210 9.50 9.47 8.98
C GLN A 210 8.21 10.12 9.50
N ALA A 211 7.09 9.97 8.79
CA ALA A 211 5.80 10.53 9.22
C ALA A 211 5.36 9.97 10.58
N GLU A 212 5.48 8.65 10.77
CA GLU A 212 5.15 8.01 12.05
C GLU A 212 6.06 8.49 13.20
N LEU A 213 7.37 8.67 12.93
CA LEU A 213 8.32 9.16 13.93
C LEU A 213 8.11 10.64 14.27
N VAL A 214 7.79 11.48 13.29
CA VAL A 214 7.43 12.88 13.52
C VAL A 214 6.20 12.98 14.44
N ASP A 215 5.18 12.17 14.21
CA ASP A 215 4.00 12.11 15.08
C ASP A 215 4.34 11.59 16.48
N LEU A 216 5.28 10.65 16.59
CA LEU A 216 5.76 10.10 17.86
C LEU A 216 6.45 11.16 18.71
N VAL A 217 7.42 11.86 18.11
CA VAL A 217 8.15 12.98 18.78
C VAL A 217 7.19 14.04 19.31
N VAL A 218 6.15 14.36 18.54
CA VAL A 218 5.18 15.39 18.95
C VAL A 218 4.31 14.98 20.11
N ARG A 219 3.96 13.68 20.16
CA ARG A 219 3.17 13.14 21.28
C ARG A 219 3.99 12.94 22.54
N GLY A 220 5.33 13.02 22.45
CA GLY A 220 6.22 12.74 23.57
C GLY A 220 6.27 11.25 23.93
N ASP A 221 5.90 10.37 23.02
CA ASP A 221 5.93 8.93 23.24
C ASP A 221 7.38 8.42 23.10
N GLU A 222 7.81 7.57 24.02
CA GLU A 222 9.21 7.05 24.03
C GLU A 222 9.48 6.00 22.95
N LYS A 223 8.44 5.34 22.43
CA LYS A 223 8.58 4.24 21.48
C LYS A 223 7.39 4.11 20.56
N ALA A 224 7.65 3.76 19.29
CA ALA A 224 6.62 3.47 18.31
C ALA A 224 5.93 2.13 18.63
N GLU A 225 4.62 2.14 18.88
CA GLU A 225 3.86 0.92 19.18
C GLU A 225 3.98 -0.13 18.06
N GLY A 226 4.41 -1.33 18.44
CA GLY A 226 4.53 -2.48 17.54
C GLY A 226 5.69 -2.39 16.53
N ARG A 227 6.65 -1.47 16.74
CA ARG A 227 7.82 -1.27 15.89
C ARG A 227 9.10 -1.07 16.71
N GLY A 228 10.27 -1.28 16.07
CA GLY A 228 11.57 -1.18 16.74
C GLY A 228 12.17 0.22 16.78
N TYR A 229 11.45 1.26 16.31
CA TYR A 229 12.00 2.61 16.16
C TYR A 229 11.84 3.47 17.41
N LEU A 230 12.84 4.33 17.64
CA LEU A 230 12.89 5.36 18.69
C LEU A 230 12.79 6.76 18.07
N PRO A 231 12.40 7.79 18.84
CA PRO A 231 12.39 9.19 18.38
C PRO A 231 13.72 9.65 17.80
N ASP A 232 14.85 9.20 18.38
CA ASP A 232 16.21 9.55 17.97
C ASP A 232 16.60 8.98 16.60
N ASP A 233 15.85 8.00 16.05
CA ASP A 233 16.08 7.47 14.71
C ASP A 233 15.57 8.40 13.60
N LEU A 234 14.78 9.43 13.95
CA LEU A 234 14.16 10.34 12.96
C LEU A 234 15.15 10.98 11.98
N PRO A 235 16.33 11.49 12.41
CA PRO A 235 17.31 12.04 11.47
C PRO A 235 17.83 11.00 10.49
N LEU A 236 18.16 9.79 10.97
CA LEU A 236 18.67 8.69 10.13
C LEU A 236 17.64 8.26 9.10
N ILE A 237 16.38 8.11 9.49
CA ILE A 237 15.28 7.74 8.58
C ILE A 237 15.03 8.84 7.54
N THR A 238 15.13 10.11 7.93
CA THR A 238 15.03 11.25 7.00
C THR A 238 16.16 11.26 5.97
N MET A 239 17.41 11.02 6.42
CA MET A 239 18.56 10.88 5.52
C MET A 239 18.41 9.68 4.58
N MET A 240 17.94 8.54 5.09
CA MET A 240 17.66 7.34 4.30
C MET A 240 16.63 7.62 3.20
N ALA A 241 15.57 8.37 3.51
CA ALA A 241 14.56 8.77 2.53
C ALA A 241 15.14 9.62 1.39
N LEU A 242 15.92 10.66 1.73
CA LEU A 242 16.56 11.54 0.75
C LEU A 242 17.60 10.79 -0.09
N ALA A 243 18.51 10.06 0.57
CA ALA A 243 19.58 9.33 -0.11
C ALA A 243 19.00 8.32 -1.10
N SER A 244 18.04 7.48 -0.67
CA SER A 244 17.40 6.50 -1.55
C SER A 244 16.65 7.18 -2.70
N GLY A 245 15.96 8.29 -2.43
CA GLY A 245 15.25 9.04 -3.47
C GLY A 245 16.20 9.62 -4.52
N TYR A 246 17.33 10.18 -4.11
CA TYR A 246 18.31 10.72 -5.06
C TYR A 246 19.04 9.63 -5.82
N VAL A 247 19.32 8.47 -5.19
CA VAL A 247 19.84 7.29 -5.90
C VAL A 247 18.82 6.80 -6.94
N ALA A 248 17.53 6.78 -6.64
CA ALA A 248 16.50 6.44 -7.62
C ALA A 248 16.54 7.41 -8.83
N VAL A 249 16.68 8.72 -8.59
CA VAL A 249 16.82 9.71 -9.68
C VAL A 249 18.10 9.47 -10.48
N LEU A 250 19.20 9.14 -9.83
CA LEU A 250 20.46 8.80 -10.53
C LEU A 250 20.27 7.57 -11.44
N VAL A 251 19.62 6.50 -10.93
CA VAL A 251 19.31 5.31 -11.73
C VAL A 251 18.41 5.65 -12.92
N ALA A 252 17.40 6.52 -12.73
CA ALA A 252 16.59 7.02 -13.83
C ALA A 252 17.44 7.77 -14.86
N GLY A 253 18.33 8.69 -14.43
CA GLY A 253 19.26 9.40 -15.30
C GLY A 253 20.17 8.48 -16.10
N LEU A 254 20.72 7.44 -15.47
CA LEU A 254 21.53 6.42 -16.15
C LEU A 254 20.71 5.64 -17.19
N TYR A 255 19.46 5.31 -16.90
CA TYR A 255 18.55 4.71 -17.87
C TYR A 255 18.36 5.59 -19.10
N LEU A 256 18.24 6.92 -18.92
CA LEU A 256 18.04 7.85 -20.03
C LEU A 256 19.22 7.88 -21.01
N THR A 257 20.41 7.43 -20.61
CA THR A 257 21.60 7.31 -21.49
C THR A 257 21.70 5.96 -22.19
N SER A 258 20.74 5.04 -21.93
CA SER A 258 20.78 3.69 -22.54
C SER A 258 20.36 3.69 -24.01
N ASP A 259 20.90 2.75 -24.79
CA ASP A 259 20.54 2.53 -26.18
C ASP A 259 19.04 2.25 -26.37
N THR A 260 18.40 1.65 -25.37
CA THR A 260 16.95 1.36 -25.37
C THR A 260 16.15 2.67 -25.45
N VAL A 261 16.53 3.71 -24.69
CA VAL A 261 15.85 5.02 -24.72
C VAL A 261 16.10 5.71 -26.06
N ALA A 262 17.34 5.64 -26.57
CA ALA A 262 17.68 6.22 -27.86
C ALA A 262 16.88 5.60 -29.04
N GLN A 263 16.51 4.32 -28.92
CA GLN A 263 15.67 3.63 -29.92
C GLN A 263 14.17 3.88 -29.77
N LEU A 264 13.70 4.06 -28.52
CA LEU A 264 12.27 4.20 -28.21
C LEU A 264 11.74 5.63 -28.40
N TYR A 265 12.60 6.65 -28.21
CA TYR A 265 12.18 8.04 -28.17
C TYR A 265 12.87 8.87 -29.27
N SER A 266 12.07 9.66 -29.98
CA SER A 266 12.56 10.54 -31.05
C SER A 266 13.34 11.76 -30.51
N PHE A 267 13.08 12.19 -29.28
CA PHE A 267 13.75 13.30 -28.61
C PHE A 267 14.13 12.97 -27.15
N PRO A 268 15.11 12.06 -26.92
CA PRO A 268 15.55 11.65 -25.58
C PRO A 268 15.94 12.79 -24.63
N PRO A 269 16.52 13.93 -25.07
CA PRO A 269 16.88 15.01 -24.16
C PRO A 269 15.74 15.58 -23.34
N ALA A 270 14.49 15.54 -23.84
CA ALA A 270 13.33 15.99 -23.07
C ALA A 270 13.12 15.20 -21.78
N LEU A 271 13.49 13.91 -21.76
CA LEU A 271 13.33 13.04 -20.62
C LEU A 271 14.17 13.43 -19.40
N TRP A 272 15.26 14.19 -19.59
CA TRP A 272 16.06 14.70 -18.47
C TRP A 272 15.27 15.61 -17.54
N GLY A 273 14.22 16.26 -18.05
CA GLY A 273 13.27 17.02 -17.22
C GLY A 273 12.60 16.16 -16.15
N ILE A 274 12.43 14.84 -16.39
CA ILE A 274 11.87 13.90 -15.42
C ILE A 274 12.76 13.83 -14.18
N CYS A 275 14.08 13.79 -14.34
CA CYS A 275 15.02 13.76 -13.21
C CYS A 275 14.87 15.03 -12.34
N ALA A 276 14.75 16.21 -12.95
CA ALA A 276 14.54 17.46 -12.23
C ALA A 276 13.22 17.46 -11.45
N VAL A 277 12.14 16.99 -12.08
CA VAL A 277 10.82 16.86 -11.42
C VAL A 277 10.88 15.87 -10.25
N LEU A 278 11.57 14.73 -10.42
CA LEU A 278 11.70 13.72 -9.36
C LEU A 278 12.55 14.23 -8.18
N VAL A 279 13.67 14.95 -8.44
CA VAL A 279 14.47 15.60 -7.36
C VAL A 279 13.58 16.55 -6.56
N TYR A 280 12.85 17.43 -7.25
CA TYR A 280 11.93 18.35 -6.60
C TYR A 280 10.87 17.60 -5.78
N TRP A 281 10.22 16.60 -6.36
CA TRP A 281 9.14 15.87 -5.71
C TRP A 281 9.60 15.08 -4.47
N VAL A 282 10.74 14.37 -4.56
CA VAL A 282 11.34 13.65 -3.44
C VAL A 282 11.71 14.61 -2.30
N SER A 283 12.38 15.72 -2.63
CA SER A 283 12.76 16.73 -1.64
C SER A 283 11.52 17.35 -0.98
N ARG A 284 10.50 17.63 -1.78
CA ARG A 284 9.23 18.20 -1.29
C ARG A 284 8.48 17.25 -0.36
N ILE A 285 8.35 15.96 -0.71
CA ILE A 285 7.60 15.02 0.13
C ILE A 285 8.28 14.81 1.48
N VAL A 286 9.61 14.71 1.53
CA VAL A 286 10.39 14.62 2.76
C VAL A 286 10.22 15.88 3.61
N MET A 287 10.26 17.06 3.00
CA MET A 287 10.05 18.34 3.69
C MET A 287 8.63 18.48 4.24
N LEU A 288 7.61 18.09 3.46
CA LEU A 288 6.22 18.12 3.91
C LEU A 288 5.98 17.15 5.07
N THR A 289 6.59 15.98 5.02
CA THR A 289 6.55 15.00 6.10
C THR A 289 7.17 15.56 7.37
N HIS A 290 8.35 16.17 7.27
CA HIS A 290 8.99 16.84 8.39
C HIS A 290 8.11 17.96 8.99
N ARG A 291 7.38 18.69 8.15
CA ARG A 291 6.44 19.76 8.56
C ARG A 291 5.05 19.23 8.96
N ARG A 292 4.86 17.93 9.13
CA ARG A 292 3.58 17.31 9.53
C ARG A 292 2.42 17.58 8.57
N ARG A 293 2.72 17.78 7.30
CA ARG A 293 1.70 18.00 6.27
C ARG A 293 1.38 16.72 5.46
N MET A 294 2.03 15.63 5.80
CA MET A 294 1.76 14.30 5.26
C MET A 294 1.48 13.36 6.43
N HIS A 295 0.27 12.84 6.51
CA HIS A 295 -0.18 11.99 7.62
C HIS A 295 -0.49 10.56 7.19
N ASP A 296 -0.58 10.32 5.89
CA ASP A 296 -1.01 9.06 5.29
C ASP A 296 0.14 8.34 4.57
N ASP A 297 -0.22 7.29 3.85
CA ASP A 297 0.69 6.57 2.98
C ASP A 297 1.18 7.48 1.84
N PRO A 298 2.51 7.52 1.57
CA PRO A 298 3.08 8.38 0.53
C PRO A 298 2.49 8.18 -0.87
N ILE A 299 2.02 6.97 -1.20
CA ILE A 299 1.39 6.70 -2.50
C ILE A 299 -0.02 7.30 -2.54
N VAL A 300 -0.77 7.20 -1.44
CA VAL A 300 -2.08 7.86 -1.33
C VAL A 300 -1.90 9.37 -1.41
N PHE A 301 -0.87 9.91 -0.74
CA PHE A 301 -0.52 11.33 -0.85
C PHE A 301 -0.20 11.73 -2.29
N ALA A 302 0.61 10.95 -3.01
CA ALA A 302 1.00 11.25 -4.38
C ALA A 302 -0.19 11.39 -5.34
N VAL A 303 -1.27 10.63 -5.13
CA VAL A 303 -2.48 10.67 -5.99
C VAL A 303 -3.55 11.66 -5.51
N THR A 304 -3.37 12.27 -4.34
CA THR A 304 -4.34 13.23 -3.77
C THR A 304 -3.80 14.66 -3.72
N ASP A 305 -2.47 14.82 -3.62
CA ASP A 305 -1.82 16.13 -3.54
C ASP A 305 -1.74 16.79 -4.93
N LYS A 306 -2.26 18.01 -5.06
CA LYS A 306 -2.33 18.74 -6.32
C LYS A 306 -0.96 18.96 -6.98
N VAL A 307 0.09 19.22 -6.19
CA VAL A 307 1.44 19.43 -6.70
C VAL A 307 2.04 18.12 -7.20
N SER A 308 1.80 17.02 -6.50
CA SER A 308 2.21 15.68 -6.93
C SER A 308 1.53 15.28 -8.25
N LEU A 309 0.23 15.55 -8.37
CA LEU A 309 -0.52 15.34 -9.61
C LEU A 309 0.04 16.21 -10.76
N PHE A 310 0.35 17.49 -10.49
CA PHE A 310 0.97 18.36 -11.47
C PHE A 310 2.34 17.83 -11.92
N CYS A 311 3.20 17.38 -10.98
CA CYS A 311 4.45 16.70 -11.32
C CYS A 311 4.23 15.48 -12.22
N GLY A 312 3.22 14.67 -11.92
CA GLY A 312 2.82 13.53 -12.75
C GLY A 312 2.42 13.94 -14.16
N VAL A 313 1.61 14.99 -14.31
CA VAL A 313 1.21 15.54 -15.62
C VAL A 313 2.43 16.05 -16.40
N VAL A 314 3.37 16.74 -15.74
CA VAL A 314 4.61 17.20 -16.36
C VAL A 314 5.44 16.01 -16.85
N ILE A 315 5.59 14.96 -16.05
CA ILE A 315 6.32 13.72 -16.44
C ILE A 315 5.67 13.11 -17.69
N VAL A 316 4.35 12.93 -17.68
CA VAL A 316 3.63 12.39 -18.86
C VAL A 316 3.82 13.28 -20.07
N GLY A 317 3.72 14.61 -19.90
CA GLY A 317 3.98 15.57 -20.97
C GLY A 317 5.39 15.45 -21.57
N LEU A 318 6.41 15.29 -20.74
CA LEU A 318 7.80 15.09 -21.17
C LEU A 318 7.98 13.77 -21.93
N VAL A 319 7.34 12.69 -21.49
CA VAL A 319 7.35 11.40 -22.19
C VAL A 319 6.68 11.51 -23.56
N VAL A 320 5.51 12.16 -23.65
CA VAL A 320 4.80 12.39 -24.92
C VAL A 320 5.61 13.28 -25.84
N LEU A 321 6.23 14.33 -25.32
CA LEU A 321 7.13 15.21 -26.07
C LEU A 321 8.32 14.41 -26.65
N ALA A 322 8.97 13.59 -25.83
CA ALA A 322 10.08 12.76 -26.24
C ALA A 322 9.70 11.73 -27.32
N ALA A 323 8.47 11.21 -27.25
CA ALA A 323 7.99 10.21 -28.19
C ALA A 323 7.56 10.78 -29.54
N ARG A 324 7.07 12.03 -29.60
CA ARG A 324 6.45 12.61 -30.81
C ARG A 324 7.30 13.65 -31.55
N PHE A 325 8.21 14.32 -30.86
CA PHE A 325 9.04 15.35 -31.49
C PHE A 325 10.33 14.71 -32.03
N SER A 326 10.42 14.51 -33.38
CA SER A 326 11.71 14.44 -34.04
C SER A 326 12.17 15.89 -34.23
N MET A 327 13.28 16.30 -33.62
CA MET A 327 13.98 17.50 -34.13
C MET A 327 14.45 17.12 -35.53
N GLY A 328 13.87 17.77 -36.54
CA GLY A 328 14.32 17.61 -37.91
C GLY A 328 15.82 17.78 -37.92
N ALA A 329 16.52 16.75 -38.36
CA ALA A 329 17.94 16.83 -38.68
C ALA A 329 18.06 17.84 -39.83
N SER A 330 18.45 19.05 -39.50
CA SER A 330 19.00 20.02 -40.45
C SER A 330 20.49 19.79 -40.59
#